data_2276b180b96298421286d71645d0a91e
#
_entry.id   2276b180b96298421286d71645d0a91e
#
_cell.length_a   1.000
_cell.length_b   1.000
_cell.length_c   1.000
_cell.angle_alpha   90.00
_cell.angle_beta   90.00
_cell.angle_gamma   90.00
#
_symmetry.space_group_name_H-M   'P 1'
#
loop_
_entity.id
_entity.type
_entity.pdbx_description
1 polymer ?
#
loop_
_entity_poly.entity_id
_entity_poly.type
_entity_poly.pdbx_seq_one_letter_code
_entity_poly.pdbx_strand_id
1 'polypeptide(L)'
;MLVDDEFRKLIVGNIKDPVVKMFWIEDYEKYDPRFRKEIIAPVQNKVGQLLTSAPLRNIVGQTKSSVDFGFIMDQKRILLANLSKGKIGEDKSNLLGSVIVTKMYLAALERQDFPEEVRKDFYLYIDEFQNFSTDIFPSILSEARKYRLNLTIAHQYLYQLPEAIKHAVFGNIGTIIAFRTGSYDAKELAEEMKPVFTSEDFEELENHHISLRLLIDGKMSRAFSAITLPPIPKDGNEADRETILRVSRERFTVPRDTIEEKINKWFGK
;
A
#
# COMPACT_ATOMS: atom_id res chain seq x y z
N MET A 1 22.84 5.45 12.57
CA MET A 1 22.70 6.91 12.70
C MET A 1 22.06 7.31 14.03
N LEU A 2 20.90 6.81 14.41
CA LEU A 2 20.24 7.18 15.70
C LEU A 2 20.98 6.68 16.95
N VAL A 3 21.66 5.54 16.87
CA VAL A 3 22.28 4.85 18.02
C VAL A 3 23.81 4.86 17.97
N ASP A 4 24.37 4.81 16.76
CA ASP A 4 25.81 4.73 16.53
C ASP A 4 26.36 6.13 16.24
N ASP A 5 27.19 6.64 17.13
CA ASP A 5 27.73 7.99 17.06
C ASP A 5 28.76 8.15 15.94
N GLU A 6 29.60 7.14 15.70
CA GLU A 6 30.59 7.22 14.63
C GLU A 6 29.94 7.19 13.26
N PHE A 7 28.99 6.29 13.07
CA PHE A 7 28.19 6.22 11.84
C PHE A 7 27.38 7.51 11.64
N ARG A 8 26.81 8.07 12.70
CA ARG A 8 26.11 9.36 12.62
C ARG A 8 27.03 10.47 12.14
N LYS A 9 28.22 10.63 12.71
CA LYS A 9 29.19 11.64 12.29
C LYS A 9 29.58 11.51 10.83
N LEU A 10 29.80 10.27 10.35
CA LEU A 10 30.07 10.00 8.93
C LEU A 10 28.92 10.47 8.03
N ILE A 11 27.69 10.14 8.36
CA ILE A 11 26.52 10.52 7.54
C ILE A 11 26.28 12.03 7.59
N VAL A 12 26.32 12.64 8.78
CA VAL A 12 26.13 14.09 8.97
C VAL A 12 27.21 14.87 8.23
N GLY A 13 28.44 14.35 8.18
CA GLY A 13 29.52 14.94 7.40
C GLY A 13 29.18 15.10 5.91
N ASN A 14 28.41 14.17 5.34
CA ASN A 14 28.00 14.14 3.94
C ASN A 14 26.68 14.88 3.63
N ILE A 15 25.98 15.38 4.65
CA ILE A 15 24.74 16.16 4.45
C ILE A 15 25.09 17.51 3.80
N LYS A 16 24.48 17.80 2.67
CA LYS A 16 24.66 19.05 1.93
C LYS A 16 23.75 20.18 2.42
N ASP A 17 22.54 19.83 2.86
CA ASP A 17 21.57 20.79 3.39
C ASP A 17 22.05 21.32 4.76
N PRO A 18 22.33 22.63 4.88
CA PRO A 18 22.87 23.20 6.12
C PRO A 18 21.87 23.15 7.28
N VAL A 19 20.56 23.26 7.02
CA VAL A 19 19.52 23.24 8.05
C VAL A 19 19.42 21.83 8.66
N VAL A 20 19.35 20.79 7.79
CA VAL A 20 19.35 19.40 8.24
C VAL A 20 20.65 19.07 8.98
N LYS A 21 21.80 19.55 8.51
CA LYS A 21 23.09 19.33 9.17
C LYS A 21 23.14 19.98 10.55
N MET A 22 22.64 21.22 10.65
CA MET A 22 22.60 21.98 11.90
C MET A 22 21.75 21.26 12.96
N PHE A 23 20.57 20.74 12.59
CA PHE A 23 19.75 19.94 13.50
C PHE A 23 20.55 18.80 14.18
N TRP A 24 21.34 18.05 13.40
CA TRP A 24 22.11 16.94 13.95
C TRP A 24 23.23 17.40 14.88
N ILE A 25 23.90 18.52 14.58
CA ILE A 25 25.05 19.04 15.32
C ILE A 25 24.61 19.86 16.54
N GLU A 26 23.62 20.74 16.35
CA GLU A 26 23.25 21.72 17.36
C GLU A 26 22.11 21.26 18.27
N ASP A 27 21.16 20.49 17.73
CA ASP A 27 20.01 20.04 18.53
C ASP A 27 20.20 18.63 19.03
N TYR A 28 20.33 17.66 18.10
CA TYR A 28 20.34 16.25 18.46
C TYR A 28 21.53 15.83 19.35
N GLU A 29 22.74 16.34 19.08
CA GLU A 29 23.93 16.05 19.89
C GLU A 29 23.82 16.62 21.31
N LYS A 30 23.06 17.71 21.50
CA LYS A 30 22.87 18.36 22.82
C LYS A 30 21.72 17.76 23.63
N TYR A 31 20.90 16.85 23.07
CA TYR A 31 19.85 16.22 23.83
C TYR A 31 20.39 15.38 24.98
N ASP A 32 19.73 15.48 26.14
CA ASP A 32 20.00 14.60 27.26
C ASP A 32 19.89 13.11 26.83
N PRO A 33 20.80 12.22 27.32
CA PRO A 33 20.80 10.82 26.90
C PRO A 33 19.48 10.08 27.16
N ARG A 34 18.71 10.45 28.19
CA ARG A 34 17.40 9.84 28.50
C ARG A 34 16.37 10.31 27.49
N PHE A 35 16.30 11.61 27.24
CA PHE A 35 15.41 12.19 26.23
C PHE A 35 15.72 11.64 24.85
N ARG A 36 17.00 11.51 24.48
CA ARG A 36 17.42 10.92 23.21
C ARG A 36 16.90 9.47 23.07
N LYS A 37 17.00 8.65 24.09
CA LYS A 37 16.46 7.28 24.09
C LYS A 37 14.94 7.26 23.91
N GLU A 38 14.24 8.16 24.56
CA GLU A 38 12.79 8.25 24.50
C GLU A 38 12.30 8.61 23.11
N ILE A 39 12.85 9.62 22.46
CA ILE A 39 12.42 10.08 21.13
C ILE A 39 12.77 9.10 20.01
N ILE A 40 13.82 8.27 20.16
CA ILE A 40 14.20 7.28 19.14
C ILE A 40 13.49 5.94 19.32
N ALA A 41 12.98 5.63 20.51
CA ALA A 41 12.34 4.34 20.79
C ALA A 41 11.19 3.99 19.82
N PRO A 42 10.27 4.88 19.46
CA PRO A 42 9.22 4.59 18.49
C PRO A 42 9.79 4.19 17.13
N VAL A 43 10.82 4.89 16.66
CA VAL A 43 11.49 4.60 15.38
C VAL A 43 12.20 3.26 15.44
N GLN A 44 12.95 3.01 16.54
CA GLN A 44 13.64 1.72 16.74
C GLN A 44 12.67 0.55 16.78
N ASN A 45 11.52 0.69 17.42
CA ASN A 45 10.50 -0.36 17.48
C ASN A 45 9.95 -0.68 16.08
N LYS A 46 9.63 0.34 15.28
CA LYS A 46 9.14 0.14 13.91
C LYS A 46 10.19 -0.48 12.99
N VAL A 47 11.42 0.06 13.02
CA VAL A 47 12.53 -0.47 12.21
C VAL A 47 12.94 -1.87 12.71
N GLY A 48 12.91 -2.12 14.02
CA GLY A 48 13.19 -3.41 14.62
C GLY A 48 12.29 -4.52 14.10
N GLN A 49 10.99 -4.25 13.93
CA GLN A 49 10.05 -5.20 13.34
C GLN A 49 10.44 -5.62 11.91
N LEU A 50 10.94 -4.68 11.11
CA LEU A 50 11.48 -4.98 9.78
C LEU A 50 12.75 -5.81 9.83
N LEU A 51 13.69 -5.45 10.69
CA LEU A 51 15.02 -6.03 10.74
C LEU A 51 15.06 -7.42 11.39
N THR A 52 14.14 -7.72 12.31
CA THR A 52 14.05 -9.06 12.94
C THR A 52 13.51 -10.13 11.99
N SER A 53 12.78 -9.75 10.95
CA SER A 53 12.31 -10.67 9.93
C SER A 53 13.36 -10.82 8.83
N ALA A 54 13.94 -12.01 8.67
CA ALA A 54 14.93 -12.25 7.62
C ALA A 54 14.45 -11.87 6.20
N PRO A 55 13.22 -12.23 5.76
CA PRO A 55 12.72 -11.79 4.47
C PRO A 55 12.64 -10.27 4.33
N LEU A 56 12.09 -9.57 5.32
CA LEU A 56 11.96 -8.11 5.26
C LEU A 56 13.32 -7.43 5.35
N ARG A 57 14.21 -7.91 6.23
CA ARG A 57 15.58 -7.41 6.32
C ARG A 57 16.32 -7.54 4.98
N ASN A 58 16.17 -8.65 4.27
CA ASN A 58 16.79 -8.86 2.96
C ASN A 58 16.19 -7.94 1.87
N ILE A 59 14.92 -7.56 1.99
CA ILE A 59 14.30 -6.57 1.09
C ILE A 59 14.86 -5.18 1.36
N VAL A 60 14.82 -4.70 2.62
CA VAL A 60 15.22 -3.34 2.95
C VAL A 60 16.73 -3.14 3.08
N GLY A 61 17.49 -4.22 3.27
CA GLY A 61 18.95 -4.20 3.36
C GLY A 61 19.67 -4.03 2.02
N GLN A 62 18.94 -3.88 0.91
CA GLN A 62 19.53 -3.64 -0.40
C GLN A 62 19.81 -2.15 -0.61
N THR A 63 20.96 -1.83 -1.21
CA THR A 63 21.39 -0.45 -1.43
C THR A 63 20.64 0.26 -2.56
N LYS A 64 20.00 -0.50 -3.46
CA LYS A 64 19.21 0.01 -4.59
C LYS A 64 17.91 -0.75 -4.69
N SER A 65 16.84 -0.04 -5.01
CA SER A 65 15.57 -0.65 -5.38
C SER A 65 15.68 -1.24 -6.79
N SER A 66 15.32 -2.51 -6.94
CA SER A 66 15.23 -3.17 -8.25
C SER A 66 13.86 -3.01 -8.91
N VAL A 67 12.87 -2.52 -8.16
CA VAL A 67 11.52 -2.26 -8.64
C VAL A 67 11.31 -0.76 -8.74
N ASP A 68 11.08 -0.29 -9.96
CA ASP A 68 10.74 1.10 -10.27
C ASP A 68 9.24 1.19 -10.55
N PHE A 69 8.49 1.78 -9.61
CA PHE A 69 7.03 1.89 -9.71
C PHE A 69 6.60 2.88 -10.80
N GLY A 70 7.34 3.96 -11.01
CA GLY A 70 7.08 4.91 -12.09
C GLY A 70 7.20 4.23 -13.46
N PHE A 71 8.29 3.51 -13.68
CA PHE A 71 8.50 2.72 -14.89
C PHE A 71 7.38 1.68 -15.11
N ILE A 72 6.97 0.97 -14.06
CA ILE A 72 5.87 -0.02 -14.13
C ILE A 72 4.58 0.66 -14.62
N MET A 73 4.24 1.80 -14.05
CA MET A 73 3.04 2.55 -14.39
C MET A 73 3.10 3.09 -15.83
N ASP A 74 4.22 3.71 -16.22
CA ASP A 74 4.35 4.40 -17.51
C ASP A 74 4.54 3.43 -18.68
N GLN A 75 5.09 2.24 -18.41
CA GLN A 75 5.22 1.18 -19.41
C GLN A 75 4.05 0.20 -19.39
N LYS A 76 2.95 0.51 -18.66
CA LYS A 76 1.73 -0.34 -18.58
C LYS A 76 2.08 -1.79 -18.20
N ARG A 77 3.00 -1.98 -17.24
CA ARG A 77 3.39 -3.30 -16.76
C ARG A 77 2.40 -3.83 -15.74
N ILE A 78 2.30 -5.14 -15.64
CA ILE A 78 1.51 -5.80 -14.60
C ILE A 78 2.41 -6.11 -13.42
N LEU A 79 2.02 -5.63 -12.23
CA LEU A 79 2.67 -5.93 -10.95
C LEU A 79 1.74 -6.80 -10.11
N LEU A 80 2.18 -7.98 -9.74
CA LEU A 80 1.46 -8.88 -8.84
C LEU A 80 2.22 -8.99 -7.52
N ALA A 81 1.64 -8.46 -6.45
CA ALA A 81 2.21 -8.51 -5.11
C ALA A 81 1.44 -9.53 -4.24
N ASN A 82 2.03 -10.68 -3.98
CA ASN A 82 1.43 -11.68 -3.10
C ASN A 82 1.83 -11.41 -1.64
N LEU A 83 0.94 -10.79 -0.90
CA LEU A 83 1.11 -10.40 0.51
C LEU A 83 0.39 -11.39 1.46
N SER A 84 0.37 -12.68 1.12
CA SER A 84 -0.33 -13.69 1.90
C SER A 84 0.13 -13.74 3.36
N LYS A 85 -0.78 -13.45 4.29
CA LYS A 85 -0.55 -13.48 5.74
C LYS A 85 -0.03 -14.83 6.23
N GLY A 86 -0.51 -15.93 5.64
CA GLY A 86 -0.07 -17.29 6.00
C GLY A 86 1.40 -17.59 5.68
N LYS A 87 2.02 -16.85 4.74
CA LYS A 87 3.42 -17.07 4.34
C LYS A 87 4.41 -16.15 5.06
N ILE A 88 4.05 -14.90 5.27
CA ILE A 88 4.97 -13.88 5.80
C ILE A 88 4.59 -13.37 7.20
N GLY A 89 3.42 -13.73 7.69
CA GLY A 89 2.83 -13.23 8.93
C GLY A 89 2.05 -11.93 8.73
N GLU A 90 1.06 -11.68 9.57
CA GLU A 90 0.11 -10.57 9.42
C GLU A 90 0.78 -9.19 9.48
N ASP A 91 1.50 -8.89 10.57
CA ASP A 91 2.15 -7.57 10.76
C ASP A 91 3.11 -7.23 9.62
N LYS A 92 3.84 -8.23 9.13
CA LYS A 92 4.80 -8.08 8.04
C LYS A 92 4.11 -7.86 6.70
N SER A 93 2.99 -8.57 6.47
CA SER A 93 2.14 -8.38 5.29
C SER A 93 1.57 -6.97 5.25
N ASN A 94 1.00 -6.52 6.37
CA ASN A 94 0.41 -5.20 6.50
C ASN A 94 1.44 -4.09 6.26
N LEU A 95 2.62 -4.21 6.87
CA LEU A 95 3.69 -3.25 6.72
C LEU A 95 4.22 -3.20 5.28
N LEU A 96 4.49 -4.35 4.66
CA LEU A 96 4.99 -4.42 3.30
C LEU A 96 3.96 -3.87 2.29
N GLY A 97 2.68 -4.23 2.46
CA GLY A 97 1.61 -3.72 1.62
C GLY A 97 1.44 -2.20 1.74
N SER A 98 1.47 -1.66 2.95
CA SER A 98 1.41 -0.21 3.18
C SER A 98 2.59 0.52 2.53
N VAL A 99 3.80 -0.05 2.58
CA VAL A 99 4.98 0.52 1.90
C VAL A 99 4.81 0.48 0.38
N ILE A 100 4.31 -0.63 -0.19
CA ILE A 100 4.08 -0.76 -1.64
C ILE A 100 3.05 0.29 -2.09
N VAL A 101 1.91 0.41 -1.40
CA VAL A 101 0.87 1.38 -1.75
C VAL A 101 1.40 2.81 -1.67
N THR A 102 2.14 3.14 -0.61
CA THR A 102 2.77 4.45 -0.46
C THR A 102 3.75 4.73 -1.60
N LYS A 103 4.59 3.75 -1.97
CA LYS A 103 5.54 3.89 -3.08
C LYS A 103 4.83 4.08 -4.43
N MET A 104 3.72 3.36 -4.66
CA MET A 104 2.89 3.54 -5.86
C MET A 104 2.31 4.96 -5.92
N TYR A 105 1.82 5.48 -4.80
CA TYR A 105 1.31 6.84 -4.72
C TYR A 105 2.39 7.89 -4.96
N LEU A 106 3.56 7.75 -4.32
CA LEU A 106 4.69 8.66 -4.56
C LEU A 106 5.12 8.67 -6.03
N ALA A 107 5.20 7.49 -6.67
CA ALA A 107 5.48 7.39 -8.09
C ALA A 107 4.39 8.04 -8.96
N ALA A 108 3.13 7.99 -8.51
CA ALA A 108 2.05 8.70 -9.18
C ALA A 108 2.20 10.22 -9.05
N LEU A 109 2.59 10.72 -7.87
CA LEU A 109 2.84 12.16 -7.65
C LEU A 109 3.96 12.70 -8.54
N GLU A 110 5.00 11.94 -8.82
CA GLU A 110 6.09 12.33 -9.73
C GLU A 110 5.58 12.63 -11.15
N ARG A 111 4.40 12.13 -11.52
CA ARG A 111 3.75 12.45 -12.81
C ARG A 111 3.22 13.89 -12.90
N GLN A 112 3.23 14.65 -11.82
CA GLN A 112 2.83 16.07 -11.84
C GLN A 112 3.62 16.88 -12.85
N ASP A 113 4.88 16.50 -13.10
CA ASP A 113 5.78 17.20 -14.03
C ASP A 113 5.46 16.90 -15.52
N PHE A 114 4.52 15.98 -15.79
CA PHE A 114 4.07 15.64 -17.13
C PHE A 114 2.67 16.19 -17.40
N PRO A 115 2.36 16.64 -18.64
CA PRO A 115 1.00 17.02 -19.02
C PRO A 115 0.00 15.87 -18.80
N GLU A 116 -1.23 16.20 -18.42
CA GLU A 116 -2.23 15.18 -18.09
C GLU A 116 -2.53 14.22 -19.26
N GLU A 117 -2.48 14.74 -20.47
CA GLU A 117 -2.79 14.01 -21.70
C GLU A 117 -1.81 12.88 -22.01
N VAL A 118 -0.57 12.98 -21.53
CA VAL A 118 0.45 11.96 -21.74
C VAL A 118 0.53 10.93 -20.62
N ARG A 119 -0.11 11.23 -19.47
CA ARG A 119 -0.17 10.30 -18.34
C ARG A 119 -1.02 9.09 -18.71
N LYS A 120 -0.49 7.91 -18.55
CA LYS A 120 -1.20 6.65 -18.84
C LYS A 120 -1.99 6.19 -17.63
N ASP A 121 -3.20 5.69 -17.86
CA ASP A 121 -3.99 5.09 -16.80
C ASP A 121 -3.28 3.87 -16.23
N PHE A 122 -3.22 3.81 -14.91
CA PHE A 122 -2.75 2.67 -14.17
C PHE A 122 -3.80 2.27 -13.12
N TYR A 123 -4.11 0.99 -13.05
CA TYR A 123 -5.16 0.45 -12.18
C TYR A 123 -4.54 -0.30 -11.02
N LEU A 124 -4.77 0.18 -9.81
CA LEU A 124 -4.31 -0.42 -8.56
C LEU A 124 -5.47 -1.10 -7.85
N TYR A 125 -5.41 -2.42 -7.77
CA TYR A 125 -6.38 -3.25 -7.05
C TYR A 125 -5.80 -3.63 -5.70
N ILE A 126 -6.53 -3.34 -4.62
CA ILE A 126 -6.11 -3.66 -3.25
C ILE A 126 -7.20 -4.50 -2.60
N ASP A 127 -6.93 -5.78 -2.48
CA ASP A 127 -7.77 -6.71 -1.71
C ASP A 127 -7.42 -6.64 -0.22
N GLU A 128 -8.40 -6.89 0.67
CA GLU A 128 -8.26 -6.75 2.12
C GLU A 128 -7.68 -5.37 2.52
N PHE A 129 -8.21 -4.32 1.89
CA PHE A 129 -7.74 -2.94 1.99
C PHE A 129 -7.51 -2.45 3.42
N GLN A 130 -8.35 -2.86 4.39
CA GLN A 130 -8.24 -2.47 5.79
C GLN A 130 -6.86 -2.81 6.40
N ASN A 131 -6.16 -3.81 5.85
CA ASN A 131 -4.85 -4.22 6.34
C ASN A 131 -3.72 -3.27 5.91
N PHE A 132 -3.95 -2.48 4.88
CA PHE A 132 -2.95 -1.60 4.25
C PHE A 132 -3.29 -0.12 4.40
N SER A 133 -4.44 0.18 4.97
CA SER A 133 -4.91 1.55 5.19
C SER A 133 -4.02 2.28 6.22
N THR A 134 -3.50 3.42 5.80
CA THR A 134 -2.65 4.30 6.62
C THR A 134 -3.18 5.73 6.55
N ASP A 135 -2.69 6.63 7.39
CA ASP A 135 -3.10 8.05 7.44
C ASP A 135 -2.90 8.81 6.11
N ILE A 136 -2.10 8.28 5.19
CA ILE A 136 -1.93 8.87 3.85
C ILE A 136 -3.09 8.54 2.89
N PHE A 137 -3.92 7.54 3.23
CA PHE A 137 -4.97 7.06 2.32
C PHE A 137 -6.02 8.11 1.95
N PRO A 138 -6.49 8.98 2.84
CA PRO A 138 -7.38 10.08 2.46
C PRO A 138 -6.80 10.96 1.34
N SER A 139 -5.51 11.26 1.40
CA SER A 139 -4.82 12.00 0.33
C SER A 139 -4.75 11.20 -0.97
N ILE A 140 -4.46 9.90 -0.90
CA ILE A 140 -4.45 9.01 -2.08
C ILE A 140 -5.83 9.03 -2.76
N LEU A 141 -6.91 8.82 -2.01
CA LEU A 141 -8.27 8.79 -2.55
C LEU A 141 -8.69 10.11 -3.20
N SER A 142 -8.29 11.25 -2.62
CA SER A 142 -8.66 12.57 -3.14
C SER A 142 -7.84 13.01 -4.34
N GLU A 143 -6.61 12.55 -4.50
CA GLU A 143 -5.66 13.09 -5.47
C GLU A 143 -5.23 12.11 -6.57
N ALA A 144 -5.26 10.80 -6.32
CA ALA A 144 -4.70 9.79 -7.22
C ALA A 144 -5.23 9.88 -8.67
N ARG A 145 -6.51 10.27 -8.83
CA ARG A 145 -7.15 10.44 -10.13
C ARG A 145 -6.43 11.46 -11.00
N LYS A 146 -5.92 12.57 -10.43
CA LYS A 146 -5.19 13.62 -11.17
C LYS A 146 -3.94 13.07 -11.86
N TYR A 147 -3.37 12.01 -11.28
CA TYR A 147 -2.16 11.36 -11.75
C TYR A 147 -2.43 10.08 -12.54
N ARG A 148 -3.69 9.86 -12.94
CA ARG A 148 -4.14 8.66 -13.66
C ARG A 148 -3.85 7.36 -12.91
N LEU A 149 -3.88 7.40 -11.58
CA LEU A 149 -3.87 6.22 -10.71
C LEU A 149 -5.31 5.92 -10.30
N ASN A 150 -5.89 4.86 -10.88
CA ASN A 150 -7.25 4.41 -10.65
C ASN A 150 -7.25 3.35 -9.55
N LEU A 151 -8.04 3.55 -8.51
CA LEU A 151 -8.08 2.67 -7.33
C LEU A 151 -9.33 1.79 -7.36
N THR A 152 -9.13 0.50 -7.13
CA THR A 152 -10.18 -0.45 -6.77
C THR A 152 -9.80 -1.07 -5.44
N ILE A 153 -10.59 -0.81 -4.42
CA ILE A 153 -10.36 -1.31 -3.07
C ILE A 153 -11.47 -2.29 -2.68
N ALA A 154 -11.10 -3.40 -2.08
CA ALA A 154 -12.02 -4.39 -1.55
C ALA A 154 -11.72 -4.67 -0.08
N HIS A 155 -12.76 -4.83 0.72
CA HIS A 155 -12.69 -5.18 2.14
C HIS A 155 -13.95 -5.92 2.58
N GLN A 156 -13.86 -6.59 3.73
CA GLN A 156 -14.98 -7.40 4.22
C GLN A 156 -15.89 -6.61 5.17
N TYR A 157 -15.34 -5.70 5.98
CA TYR A 157 -16.09 -5.00 7.03
C TYR A 157 -15.70 -3.52 7.10
N LEU A 158 -16.68 -2.62 6.95
CA LEU A 158 -16.48 -1.17 7.07
C LEU A 158 -16.02 -0.74 8.46
N TYR A 159 -16.52 -1.41 9.51
CA TYR A 159 -16.19 -1.06 10.90
C TYR A 159 -14.70 -1.23 11.23
N GLN A 160 -13.94 -1.99 10.42
CA GLN A 160 -12.49 -2.15 10.58
C GLN A 160 -11.69 -0.93 10.07
N LEU A 161 -12.33 -0.05 9.32
CA LEU A 161 -11.69 1.16 8.82
C LEU A 161 -11.77 2.28 9.87
N PRO A 162 -10.67 3.01 10.13
CA PRO A 162 -10.72 4.25 10.88
C PRO A 162 -11.73 5.22 10.27
N GLU A 163 -12.46 5.97 11.09
CA GLU A 163 -13.52 6.88 10.64
C GLU A 163 -13.04 7.87 9.55
N ALA A 164 -11.85 8.44 9.72
CA ALA A 164 -11.28 9.36 8.72
C ALA A 164 -11.11 8.70 7.35
N ILE A 165 -10.73 7.42 7.32
CA ILE A 165 -10.56 6.66 6.07
C ILE A 165 -11.93 6.29 5.49
N LYS A 166 -12.88 5.86 6.32
CA LYS A 166 -14.25 5.56 5.90
C LYS A 166 -14.90 6.78 5.23
N HIS A 167 -14.83 7.96 5.86
CA HIS A 167 -15.31 9.20 5.27
C HIS A 167 -14.59 9.56 3.95
N ALA A 168 -13.28 9.37 3.88
CA ALA A 168 -12.54 9.61 2.65
C ALA A 168 -12.93 8.64 1.54
N VAL A 169 -13.21 7.38 1.86
CA VAL A 169 -13.71 6.38 0.91
C VAL A 169 -15.02 6.85 0.32
N PHE A 170 -16.07 7.02 1.13
CA PHE A 170 -17.40 7.42 0.64
C PHE A 170 -17.42 8.81 -0.02
N GLY A 171 -16.56 9.72 0.40
CA GLY A 171 -16.47 11.06 -0.19
C GLY A 171 -15.77 11.12 -1.56
N ASN A 172 -14.99 10.08 -1.94
CA ASN A 172 -14.18 10.11 -3.16
C ASN A 172 -14.46 8.98 -4.16
N ILE A 173 -15.14 7.90 -3.73
CA ILE A 173 -15.46 6.80 -4.65
C ILE A 173 -16.65 7.13 -5.53
N GLY A 174 -16.53 6.79 -6.81
CA GLY A 174 -17.62 6.96 -7.77
C GLY A 174 -18.45 5.70 -7.96
N THR A 175 -17.88 4.52 -7.74
CA THR A 175 -18.56 3.23 -7.91
C THR A 175 -18.52 2.44 -6.63
N ILE A 176 -19.68 1.96 -6.20
CA ILE A 176 -19.83 1.08 -5.03
C ILE A 176 -20.46 -0.23 -5.52
N ILE A 177 -19.85 -1.35 -5.13
CA ILE A 177 -20.37 -2.70 -5.35
C ILE A 177 -20.42 -3.36 -3.98
N ALA A 178 -21.59 -3.77 -3.55
CA ALA A 178 -21.79 -4.43 -2.26
C ALA A 178 -22.39 -5.82 -2.45
N PHE A 179 -21.79 -6.78 -1.76
CA PHE A 179 -22.33 -8.13 -1.52
C PHE A 179 -23.12 -8.14 -0.22
N ARG A 180 -23.66 -9.30 0.15
CA ARG A 180 -24.30 -9.49 1.45
C ARG A 180 -23.36 -9.10 2.57
N THR A 181 -23.87 -8.35 3.54
CA THR A 181 -23.10 -7.84 4.68
C THR A 181 -23.90 -7.92 5.98
N GLY A 182 -23.23 -7.72 7.11
CA GLY A 182 -23.89 -7.68 8.42
C GLY A 182 -24.54 -6.34 8.70
N SER A 183 -25.42 -6.30 9.73
CA SER A 183 -26.30 -5.19 10.05
C SER A 183 -25.63 -3.83 10.28
N TYR A 184 -24.37 -3.82 10.76
CA TYR A 184 -23.64 -2.57 10.94
C TYR A 184 -23.31 -1.93 9.59
N ASP A 185 -22.67 -2.66 8.70
CA ASP A 185 -22.26 -2.17 7.39
C ASP A 185 -23.45 -1.95 6.46
N ALA A 186 -24.52 -2.77 6.62
CA ALA A 186 -25.76 -2.64 5.88
C ALA A 186 -26.41 -1.25 6.03
N LYS A 187 -26.37 -0.67 7.23
CA LYS A 187 -26.89 0.69 7.48
C LYS A 187 -26.12 1.76 6.73
N GLU A 188 -24.79 1.70 6.75
CA GLU A 188 -23.93 2.63 6.04
C GLU A 188 -24.14 2.53 4.50
N LEU A 189 -24.20 1.31 3.98
CA LEU A 189 -24.45 1.08 2.55
C LEU A 189 -25.86 1.50 2.11
N ALA A 190 -26.86 1.31 2.95
CA ALA A 190 -28.22 1.77 2.67
C ALA A 190 -28.29 3.30 2.57
N GLU A 191 -27.58 4.04 3.45
CA GLU A 191 -27.48 5.49 3.34
C GLU A 191 -26.88 5.94 2.00
N GLU A 192 -25.83 5.26 1.53
CA GLU A 192 -25.16 5.55 0.27
C GLU A 192 -25.98 5.18 -0.99
N MET A 193 -26.90 4.23 -0.85
CA MET A 193 -27.71 3.71 -1.96
C MET A 193 -29.20 4.10 -1.92
N LYS A 194 -29.56 5.07 -1.06
CA LYS A 194 -30.92 5.62 -1.01
C LYS A 194 -31.39 6.16 -2.37
N PRO A 195 -32.68 6.11 -2.64
CA PRO A 195 -33.79 5.47 -1.89
C PRO A 195 -34.06 4.03 -2.35
N VAL A 196 -33.11 3.34 -2.96
CA VAL A 196 -33.35 2.07 -3.68
C VAL A 196 -33.24 0.87 -2.75
N PHE A 197 -32.26 0.88 -1.85
CA PHE A 197 -31.98 -0.24 -0.94
C PHE A 197 -32.14 0.16 0.52
N THR A 198 -32.68 -0.74 1.32
CA THR A 198 -32.76 -0.68 2.78
C THR A 198 -31.60 -1.51 3.41
N SER A 199 -31.45 -1.44 4.72
CA SER A 199 -30.47 -2.28 5.45
C SER A 199 -30.79 -3.76 5.29
N GLU A 200 -32.06 -4.11 5.33
CA GLU A 200 -32.57 -5.47 5.21
C GLU A 200 -32.20 -6.08 3.84
N ASP A 201 -32.28 -5.29 2.77
CA ASP A 201 -31.88 -5.75 1.43
C ASP A 201 -30.43 -6.20 1.38
N PHE A 202 -29.51 -5.55 2.12
CA PHE A 202 -28.11 -5.95 2.17
C PHE A 202 -27.87 -7.18 3.06
N GLU A 203 -28.63 -7.34 4.12
CA GLU A 203 -28.51 -8.50 5.03
C GLU A 203 -29.05 -9.78 4.38
N GLU A 204 -30.07 -9.66 3.54
CA GLU A 204 -30.77 -10.78 2.91
C GLU A 204 -30.30 -11.09 1.49
N LEU A 205 -29.29 -10.35 0.96
CA LEU A 205 -28.79 -10.57 -0.40
C LEU A 205 -28.37 -12.02 -0.61
N GLU A 206 -28.86 -12.63 -1.67
CA GLU A 206 -28.52 -14.01 -2.04
C GLU A 206 -27.05 -14.13 -2.49
N ASN A 207 -26.54 -15.35 -2.48
CA ASN A 207 -25.18 -15.61 -2.98
C ASN A 207 -25.08 -15.22 -4.46
N HIS A 208 -23.95 -14.60 -4.82
CA HIS A 208 -23.67 -14.09 -6.17
C HIS A 208 -24.51 -12.87 -6.59
N HIS A 209 -25.46 -12.41 -5.77
CA HIS A 209 -26.14 -11.15 -6.01
C HIS A 209 -25.34 -9.99 -5.43
N ILE A 210 -25.45 -8.84 -6.09
CA ILE A 210 -24.77 -7.59 -5.71
C ILE A 210 -25.72 -6.41 -5.82
N SER A 211 -25.54 -5.44 -4.97
CA SER A 211 -26.09 -4.09 -5.11
C SER A 211 -24.99 -3.15 -5.57
N LEU A 212 -25.27 -2.31 -6.55
CA LEU A 212 -24.25 -1.42 -7.11
C LEU A 212 -24.82 -0.04 -7.46
N ARG A 213 -23.92 0.95 -7.33
CA ARG A 213 -24.10 2.32 -7.82
C ARG A 213 -22.85 2.67 -8.63
N LEU A 214 -23.03 3.07 -9.88
CA LEU A 214 -21.92 3.30 -10.81
C LEU A 214 -21.72 4.78 -11.10
N LEU A 215 -20.48 5.18 -11.29
CA LEU A 215 -20.13 6.44 -11.91
C LEU A 215 -19.99 6.22 -13.43
N ILE A 216 -20.90 6.76 -14.21
CA ILE A 216 -20.94 6.62 -15.68
C ILE A 216 -20.82 8.02 -16.27
N ASP A 217 -19.77 8.27 -17.06
CA ASP A 217 -19.51 9.56 -17.71
C ASP A 217 -19.59 10.77 -16.77
N GLY A 218 -19.05 10.60 -15.56
CA GLY A 218 -19.04 11.63 -14.52
C GLY A 218 -20.36 11.83 -13.78
N LYS A 219 -21.38 11.01 -14.05
CA LYS A 219 -22.69 11.06 -13.36
C LYS A 219 -22.92 9.78 -12.57
N MET A 220 -23.42 9.94 -11.35
CA MET A 220 -23.83 8.81 -10.53
C MET A 220 -25.10 8.17 -11.07
N SER A 221 -25.08 6.87 -11.30
CA SER A 221 -26.29 6.10 -11.62
C SER A 221 -27.22 6.01 -10.42
N ARG A 222 -28.50 5.72 -10.64
CA ARG A 222 -29.35 5.15 -9.59
C ARG A 222 -28.78 3.79 -9.19
N ALA A 223 -28.87 3.43 -7.91
CA ALA A 223 -28.49 2.11 -7.44
C ALA A 223 -29.39 1.02 -8.05
N PHE A 224 -28.83 -0.17 -8.29
CA PHE A 224 -29.55 -1.32 -8.82
C PHE A 224 -28.88 -2.63 -8.41
N SER A 225 -29.59 -3.75 -8.55
CA SER A 225 -29.08 -5.08 -8.28
C SER A 225 -28.58 -5.78 -9.55
N ALA A 226 -27.62 -6.68 -9.40
CA ALA A 226 -27.14 -7.54 -10.48
C ALA A 226 -26.69 -8.91 -9.93
N ILE A 227 -26.37 -9.82 -10.84
CA ILE A 227 -25.80 -11.13 -10.52
C ILE A 227 -24.39 -11.17 -11.08
N THR A 228 -23.45 -11.65 -10.27
CA THR A 228 -22.05 -11.80 -10.71
C THR A 228 -21.91 -12.95 -11.70
N LEU A 229 -20.96 -12.83 -12.62
CA LEU A 229 -20.57 -13.97 -13.46
C LEU A 229 -19.92 -15.07 -12.60
N PRO A 230 -20.00 -16.33 -13.03
CA PRO A 230 -19.26 -17.40 -12.39
C PRO A 230 -17.74 -17.12 -12.45
N PRO A 231 -16.98 -17.68 -11.50
CA PRO A 231 -15.52 -17.56 -11.53
C PRO A 231 -14.94 -18.03 -12.86
N ILE A 232 -13.95 -17.30 -13.37
CA ILE A 232 -13.22 -17.73 -14.57
C ILE A 232 -12.58 -19.10 -14.28
N PRO A 233 -12.74 -20.10 -15.17
CA PRO A 233 -12.10 -21.39 -15.01
C PRO A 233 -10.58 -21.25 -14.83
N LYS A 234 -10.01 -22.06 -13.95
CA LYS A 234 -8.56 -22.09 -13.73
C LYS A 234 -7.90 -23.00 -14.77
N ASP A 235 -7.84 -22.53 -15.98
CA ASP A 235 -7.16 -23.20 -17.10
C ASP A 235 -5.68 -22.81 -17.21
N GLY A 236 -5.14 -22.08 -16.23
CA GLY A 236 -3.73 -21.71 -16.19
C GLY A 236 -2.82 -22.92 -16.00
N ASN A 237 -1.85 -23.05 -16.88
CA ASN A 237 -0.82 -24.08 -16.80
C ASN A 237 0.16 -23.73 -15.66
N GLU A 238 0.49 -24.70 -14.80
CA GLU A 238 1.48 -24.50 -13.73
C GLU A 238 2.85 -24.06 -14.27
N ALA A 239 3.20 -24.48 -15.49
CA ALA A 239 4.39 -24.04 -16.19
C ALA A 239 4.43 -22.52 -16.47
N ASP A 240 3.27 -21.88 -16.68
CA ASP A 240 3.18 -20.44 -16.87
C ASP A 240 3.49 -19.69 -15.57
N ARG A 241 2.95 -20.18 -14.44
CA ARG A 241 3.24 -19.66 -13.11
C ARG A 241 4.73 -19.74 -12.78
N GLU A 242 5.36 -20.89 -13.03
CA GLU A 242 6.80 -21.07 -12.79
C GLU A 242 7.63 -20.15 -13.68
N THR A 243 7.26 -20.02 -14.94
CA THR A 243 7.92 -19.12 -15.89
C THR A 243 7.84 -17.66 -15.44
N ILE A 244 6.66 -17.18 -15.01
CA ILE A 244 6.47 -15.84 -14.49
C ILE A 244 7.37 -15.61 -13.26
N LEU A 245 7.37 -16.54 -12.31
CA LEU A 245 8.19 -16.46 -11.10
C LEU A 245 9.69 -16.43 -11.42
N ARG A 246 10.15 -17.29 -12.35
CA ARG A 246 11.55 -17.35 -12.78
C ARG A 246 11.97 -16.03 -13.42
N VAL A 247 11.22 -15.54 -14.42
CA VAL A 247 11.52 -14.28 -15.11
C VAL A 247 11.50 -13.09 -14.15
N SER A 248 10.54 -13.05 -13.22
CA SER A 248 10.47 -12.00 -12.21
C SER A 248 11.70 -12.02 -11.31
N ARG A 249 12.12 -13.20 -10.85
CA ARG A 249 13.32 -13.35 -10.01
C ARG A 249 14.60 -12.96 -10.76
N GLU A 250 14.77 -13.42 -11.98
CA GLU A 250 15.95 -13.08 -12.81
C GLU A 250 16.09 -11.57 -13.03
N ARG A 251 14.98 -10.86 -13.19
CA ARG A 251 14.99 -9.42 -13.52
C ARG A 251 15.04 -8.51 -12.32
N PHE A 252 14.39 -8.88 -11.23
CA PHE A 252 14.09 -7.95 -10.12
C PHE A 252 14.63 -8.40 -8.78
N THR A 253 15.36 -9.53 -8.69
CA THR A 253 15.87 -9.97 -7.40
C THR A 253 17.39 -10.22 -7.42
N VAL A 254 17.94 -10.19 -6.23
CA VAL A 254 19.31 -10.62 -5.95
C VAL A 254 19.22 -11.89 -5.10
N PRO A 255 20.08 -12.90 -5.33
CA PRO A 255 20.12 -14.10 -4.52
C PRO A 255 20.22 -13.78 -3.02
N ARG A 256 19.45 -14.52 -2.23
CA ARG A 256 19.36 -14.32 -0.78
C ARG A 256 20.74 -14.34 -0.12
N ASP A 257 21.54 -15.33 -0.43
CA ASP A 257 22.86 -15.53 0.19
C ASP A 257 23.76 -14.33 -0.05
N THR A 258 23.72 -13.75 -1.26
CA THR A 258 24.47 -12.53 -1.59
C THR A 258 24.08 -11.33 -0.72
N ILE A 259 22.79 -11.19 -0.38
CA ILE A 259 22.34 -10.10 0.49
C ILE A 259 22.73 -10.38 1.93
N GLU A 260 22.55 -11.62 2.41
CA GLU A 260 22.91 -12.02 3.78
C GLU A 260 24.42 -11.90 4.02
N GLU A 261 25.26 -12.25 3.06
CA GLU A 261 26.70 -12.03 3.14
C GLU A 261 27.05 -10.53 3.26
N LYS A 262 26.42 -9.67 2.46
CA LYS A 262 26.63 -8.22 2.54
C LYS A 262 26.22 -7.66 3.90
N ILE A 263 25.06 -8.09 4.41
CA ILE A 263 24.56 -7.69 5.73
C ILE A 263 25.52 -8.15 6.82
N ASN A 264 25.94 -9.42 6.81
CA ASN A 264 26.87 -9.98 7.79
C ASN A 264 28.24 -9.27 7.76
N LYS A 265 28.74 -8.95 6.58
CA LYS A 265 29.99 -8.19 6.42
C LYS A 265 29.88 -6.77 6.98
N TRP A 266 28.71 -6.16 6.90
CA TRP A 266 28.45 -4.85 7.50
C TRP A 266 28.44 -4.91 9.04
N PHE A 267 27.81 -5.93 9.63
CA PHE A 267 27.75 -6.10 11.09
C PHE A 267 29.04 -6.68 11.70
N GLY A 268 29.87 -7.33 10.91
CA GLY A 268 31.15 -7.90 11.34
C GLY A 268 32.33 -6.92 11.28
N LYS A 269 32.06 -5.68 10.95
CA LYS A 269 33.00 -4.56 11.05
C LYS A 269 32.81 -3.81 12.34
#